data_b93c814a1c12423c4b33be314a08acea
#
_entry.id   b93c814a1c12423c4b33be314a08acea
#
_cell.length_a   1.000
_cell.length_b   1.000
_cell.length_c   1.000
_cell.angle_alpha   90.00
_cell.angle_beta   90.00
_cell.angle_gamma   90.00
#
_symmetry.space_group_name_H-M   'P 1'
#
loop_
_entity.id
_entity.type
_entity.pdbx_description
1 polymer ?
#
loop_
_entity_poly.entity_id
_entity_poly.type
_entity_poly.pdbx_seq_one_letter_code
_entity_poly.pdbx_strand_id
1 'polypeptide(L)'
;MTEPALPAQCEVLVVGAGPAGSACAQWLALRGVDVVLVDQHEFPRDKVCGDGLIPDAHDALHRLGVYDEVMAVAERVPHLGCIGPRGGRIDVPGRLAVLQRRLLDDILKRAAERAGARFFAPLRFLAPLTEGDRVAGAKLKGAAGVHELRARWVVLATGAVPQALIAAGMCERRTPDAVALRGYVRNPAMVGRIRALEVVWHKRLRRG
;
A
#
# COMPACT_ATOMS: atom_id res chain seq x y z
N MET A 1 26.15 -7.48 8.49
CA MET A 1 25.14 -8.50 8.21
C MET A 1 24.91 -8.48 6.71
N THR A 2 25.21 -9.55 5.99
CA THR A 2 24.92 -9.67 4.56
C THR A 2 23.40 -9.68 4.36
N GLU A 3 22.89 -8.82 3.49
CA GLU A 3 21.48 -8.87 3.08
C GLU A 3 21.14 -10.29 2.57
N PRO A 4 19.98 -10.85 2.96
CA PRO A 4 19.59 -12.16 2.49
C PRO A 4 19.45 -12.11 0.95
N ALA A 5 20.10 -13.08 0.28
CA ALA A 5 19.99 -13.19 -1.17
C ALA A 5 18.54 -13.52 -1.59
N LEU A 6 18.09 -12.92 -2.70
CA LEU A 6 16.78 -13.23 -3.27
C LEU A 6 16.74 -14.74 -3.61
N PRO A 7 15.72 -15.49 -3.17
CA PRO A 7 15.63 -16.91 -3.47
C PRO A 7 15.36 -17.15 -4.97
N ALA A 8 15.75 -18.31 -5.47
CA ALA A 8 15.46 -18.70 -6.85
C ALA A 8 13.98 -19.03 -7.08
N GLN A 9 13.27 -19.46 -6.01
CA GLN A 9 11.86 -19.84 -6.08
C GLN A 9 11.12 -19.60 -4.77
N CYS A 10 9.78 -19.50 -4.87
CA CYS A 10 8.84 -19.48 -3.75
C CYS A 10 7.49 -20.06 -4.19
N GLU A 11 6.59 -20.29 -3.24
CA GLU A 11 5.23 -20.71 -3.59
C GLU A 11 4.39 -19.51 -4.08
N VAL A 12 4.44 -18.38 -3.37
CA VAL A 12 3.72 -17.16 -3.74
C VAL A 12 4.65 -15.97 -3.76
N LEU A 13 4.71 -15.28 -4.92
CA LEU A 13 5.34 -13.98 -5.06
C LEU A 13 4.27 -12.89 -4.98
N VAL A 14 4.40 -11.98 -4.02
CA VAL A 14 3.55 -10.79 -3.89
C VAL A 14 4.36 -9.55 -4.31
N VAL A 15 3.87 -8.84 -5.31
CA VAL A 15 4.52 -7.64 -5.88
C VAL A 15 3.79 -6.39 -5.39
N GLY A 16 4.48 -5.57 -4.61
CA GLY A 16 3.98 -4.36 -3.96
C GLY A 16 3.68 -4.59 -2.48
N ALA A 17 4.47 -3.96 -1.60
CA ALA A 17 4.33 -4.04 -0.14
C ALA A 17 3.51 -2.88 0.45
N GLY A 18 2.53 -2.38 -0.28
CA GLY A 18 1.47 -1.51 0.25
C GLY A 18 0.49 -2.30 1.12
N PRO A 19 -0.60 -1.67 1.62
CA PRO A 19 -1.54 -2.34 2.53
C PRO A 19 -2.09 -3.65 1.98
N ALA A 20 -2.46 -3.70 0.70
CA ALA A 20 -3.00 -4.90 0.08
C ALA A 20 -1.98 -6.04 0.00
N GLY A 21 -0.76 -5.75 -0.46
CA GLY A 21 0.28 -6.78 -0.61
C GLY A 21 0.82 -7.25 0.73
N SER A 22 1.05 -6.35 1.69
CA SER A 22 1.49 -6.73 3.04
C SER A 22 0.43 -7.57 3.76
N ALA A 23 -0.86 -7.21 3.67
CA ALA A 23 -1.94 -8.01 4.22
C ALA A 23 -2.02 -9.39 3.57
N CYS A 24 -1.94 -9.46 2.23
CA CYS A 24 -1.92 -10.72 1.49
C CYS A 24 -0.75 -11.62 1.94
N ALA A 25 0.46 -11.07 1.97
CA ALA A 25 1.66 -11.79 2.37
C ALA A 25 1.58 -12.29 3.81
N GLN A 26 1.08 -11.45 4.75
CA GLN A 26 0.88 -11.85 6.13
C GLN A 26 -0.09 -13.03 6.27
N TRP A 27 -1.25 -12.94 5.61
CA TRP A 27 -2.26 -14.00 5.69
C TRP A 27 -1.81 -15.32 5.10
N LEU A 28 -1.03 -15.28 4.02
CA LEU A 28 -0.44 -16.47 3.42
C LEU A 28 0.64 -17.08 4.32
N ALA A 29 1.55 -16.25 4.83
CA ALA A 29 2.63 -16.71 5.71
C ALA A 29 2.11 -17.31 7.02
N LEU A 30 1.06 -16.73 7.63
CA LEU A 30 0.38 -17.31 8.81
C LEU A 30 -0.22 -18.70 8.55
N ARG A 31 -0.41 -19.09 7.28
CA ARG A 31 -0.88 -20.43 6.87
C ARG A 31 0.24 -21.35 6.44
N GLY A 32 1.49 -20.97 6.68
CA GLY A 32 2.66 -21.77 6.33
C GLY A 32 3.04 -21.76 4.85
N VAL A 33 2.46 -20.85 4.05
CA VAL A 33 2.82 -20.68 2.63
C VAL A 33 4.19 -20.01 2.53
N ASP A 34 5.06 -20.50 1.64
CA ASP A 34 6.34 -19.85 1.34
C ASP A 34 6.12 -18.61 0.47
N VAL A 35 6.15 -17.43 1.14
CA VAL A 35 5.84 -16.13 0.53
C VAL A 35 7.08 -15.26 0.40
N VAL A 36 7.29 -14.74 -0.81
CA VAL A 36 8.19 -13.64 -1.08
C VAL A 36 7.37 -12.38 -1.37
N LEU A 37 7.62 -11.33 -0.61
CA LEU A 37 7.04 -10.00 -0.78
C LEU A 37 8.11 -9.06 -1.33
N VAL A 38 7.82 -8.37 -2.44
CA VAL A 38 8.77 -7.42 -3.04
C VAL A 38 8.13 -6.05 -3.22
N ASP A 39 8.94 -4.99 -3.10
CA ASP A 39 8.53 -3.62 -3.46
C ASP A 39 9.66 -2.93 -4.25
N GLN A 40 9.27 -2.01 -5.14
CA GLN A 40 10.23 -1.23 -5.91
C GLN A 40 10.96 -0.14 -5.11
N HIS A 41 10.49 0.14 -3.89
CA HIS A 41 11.06 1.14 -3.00
C HIS A 41 11.49 0.50 -1.68
N GLU A 42 12.55 1.01 -1.09
CA GLU A 42 12.94 0.72 0.28
C GLU A 42 11.90 1.28 1.26
N PHE A 43 11.83 0.67 2.45
CA PHE A 43 10.91 1.06 3.52
C PHE A 43 11.67 1.66 4.71
N PRO A 44 11.08 2.64 5.39
CA PRO A 44 9.76 3.24 5.19
C PRO A 44 9.76 4.23 4.02
N ARG A 45 8.71 4.21 3.17
CA ARG A 45 8.58 5.02 1.97
C ARG A 45 7.34 5.92 1.97
N ASP A 46 7.42 7.02 1.26
CA ASP A 46 6.26 7.86 1.00
C ASP A 46 5.34 7.26 -0.07
N LYS A 47 4.04 7.49 0.09
CA LYS A 47 3.01 7.14 -0.89
C LYS A 47 1.90 8.20 -0.86
N VAL A 48 1.55 8.74 -2.02
CA VAL A 48 0.45 9.71 -2.12
C VAL A 48 -0.86 9.04 -1.70
N CYS A 49 -1.51 9.61 -0.68
CA CYS A 49 -2.76 9.16 -0.07
C CYS A 49 -3.32 10.27 0.81
N GLY A 50 -4.61 10.23 1.14
CA GLY A 50 -5.23 11.13 2.13
C GLY A 50 -4.96 10.71 3.57
N ASP A 51 -4.23 9.61 3.79
CA ASP A 51 -3.79 9.11 5.10
C ASP A 51 -4.93 8.79 6.10
N GLY A 52 -6.18 8.82 5.64
CA GLY A 52 -7.37 8.54 6.46
C GLY A 52 -7.62 7.05 6.66
N LEU A 53 -7.89 6.67 7.89
CA LEU A 53 -8.33 5.34 8.30
C LEU A 53 -9.82 5.39 8.62
N ILE A 54 -10.63 4.79 7.78
CA ILE A 54 -12.10 4.67 7.91
C ILE A 54 -12.46 3.40 8.70
N PRO A 55 -13.71 3.22 9.14
CA PRO A 55 -14.12 2.06 9.94
C PRO A 55 -13.69 0.71 9.36
N ASP A 56 -13.85 0.49 8.06
CA ASP A 56 -13.45 -0.77 7.40
C ASP A 56 -11.93 -1.02 7.51
N ALA A 57 -11.12 0.06 7.49
CA ALA A 57 -9.68 -0.07 7.71
C ALA A 57 -9.37 -0.50 9.15
N HIS A 58 -10.10 0.02 10.15
CA HIS A 58 -9.95 -0.41 11.54
C HIS A 58 -10.24 -1.90 11.71
N ASP A 59 -11.32 -2.39 11.08
CA ASP A 59 -11.69 -3.81 11.14
C ASP A 59 -10.64 -4.70 10.43
N ALA A 60 -10.08 -4.21 9.32
CA ALA A 60 -8.97 -4.91 8.66
C ALA A 60 -7.71 -4.97 9.52
N LEU A 61 -7.36 -3.87 10.20
CA LEU A 61 -6.21 -3.81 11.12
C LEU A 61 -6.37 -4.73 12.32
N HIS A 62 -7.59 -4.86 12.88
CA HIS A 62 -7.91 -5.84 13.92
C HIS A 62 -7.68 -7.27 13.43
N ARG A 63 -8.18 -7.61 12.24
CA ARG A 63 -7.98 -8.94 11.65
C ARG A 63 -6.52 -9.26 11.36
N LEU A 64 -5.70 -8.25 11.05
CA LEU A 64 -4.26 -8.39 10.85
C LEU A 64 -3.46 -8.39 12.16
N GLY A 65 -4.11 -8.15 13.32
CA GLY A 65 -3.45 -8.10 14.62
C GLY A 65 -2.50 -6.92 14.81
N VAL A 66 -2.68 -5.83 14.05
CA VAL A 66 -1.80 -4.64 14.10
C VAL A 66 -2.55 -3.37 14.55
N TYR A 67 -3.81 -3.50 14.95
CA TYR A 67 -4.65 -2.36 15.31
C TYR A 67 -4.02 -1.50 16.40
N ASP A 68 -3.57 -2.10 17.50
CA ASP A 68 -3.01 -1.37 18.63
C ASP A 68 -1.69 -0.70 18.28
N GLU A 69 -0.82 -1.37 17.49
CA GLU A 69 0.44 -0.80 16.98
C GLU A 69 0.17 0.43 16.11
N VAL A 70 -0.81 0.36 15.21
CA VAL A 70 -1.23 1.47 14.35
C VAL A 70 -1.83 2.60 15.17
N MET A 71 -2.75 2.30 16.10
CA MET A 71 -3.45 3.31 16.88
C MET A 71 -2.60 3.97 17.97
N ALA A 72 -1.45 3.39 18.32
CA ALA A 72 -0.46 4.02 19.19
C ALA A 72 0.22 5.24 18.56
N VAL A 73 0.25 5.31 17.22
CA VAL A 73 0.93 6.38 16.46
C VAL A 73 -0.01 7.16 15.53
N ALA A 74 -1.28 6.75 15.41
CA ALA A 74 -2.29 7.43 14.61
C ALA A 74 -2.99 8.52 15.39
N GLU A 75 -3.33 9.62 14.73
CA GLU A 75 -4.20 10.66 15.29
C GLU A 75 -5.66 10.28 15.12
N ARG A 76 -6.42 10.17 16.22
CA ARG A 76 -7.85 9.85 16.22
C ARG A 76 -8.65 11.11 15.93
N VAL A 77 -9.65 11.00 15.05
CA VAL A 77 -10.56 12.11 14.74
C VAL A 77 -12.02 11.66 14.90
N PRO A 78 -12.90 12.50 15.46
CA PRO A 78 -14.25 12.09 15.83
C PRO A 78 -15.22 12.04 14.65
N HIS A 79 -14.95 12.75 13.58
CA HIS A 79 -15.86 12.83 12.43
C HIS A 79 -15.13 13.21 11.13
N LEU A 80 -15.81 12.99 10.03
CA LEU A 80 -15.46 13.46 8.71
C LEU A 80 -16.36 14.65 8.34
N GLY A 81 -15.79 15.85 8.20
CA GLY A 81 -16.48 17.01 7.67
C GLY A 81 -16.56 16.95 6.15
N CYS A 82 -17.77 16.93 5.62
CA CYS A 82 -18.04 16.96 4.18
C CYS A 82 -18.52 18.36 3.79
N ILE A 83 -17.74 19.08 3.00
CA ILE A 83 -18.05 20.47 2.59
C ILE A 83 -18.38 20.47 1.11
N GLY A 84 -19.62 20.82 0.79
CA GLY A 84 -20.11 20.88 -0.58
C GLY A 84 -19.64 22.13 -1.34
N PRO A 85 -19.78 22.16 -2.68
CA PRO A 85 -19.28 23.24 -3.53
C PRO A 85 -19.96 24.59 -3.32
N ARG A 86 -21.10 24.61 -2.60
CA ARG A 86 -21.84 25.84 -2.20
C ARG A 86 -21.63 26.18 -0.73
N GLY A 87 -20.69 25.57 -0.03
CA GLY A 87 -20.36 25.85 1.36
C GLY A 87 -21.21 25.11 2.41
N GLY A 88 -22.19 24.31 2.00
CA GLY A 88 -22.93 23.44 2.94
C GLY A 88 -22.00 22.40 3.56
N ARG A 89 -22.13 22.18 4.89
CA ARG A 89 -21.32 21.23 5.66
C ARG A 89 -22.19 20.16 6.30
N ILE A 90 -21.73 18.93 6.26
CA ILE A 90 -22.27 17.79 7.02
C ILE A 90 -21.10 17.12 7.74
N ASP A 91 -21.23 16.89 9.03
CA ASP A 91 -20.28 16.14 9.83
C ASP A 91 -20.78 14.70 10.01
N VAL A 92 -20.00 13.75 9.50
CA VAL A 92 -20.30 12.33 9.59
C VAL A 92 -19.49 11.74 10.75
N PRO A 93 -20.11 11.39 11.87
CA PRO A 93 -19.40 10.80 13.02
C PRO A 93 -18.93 9.38 12.67
N GLY A 94 -17.81 8.98 13.26
CA GLY A 94 -17.28 7.64 13.04
C GLY A 94 -15.97 7.38 13.78
N ARG A 95 -15.59 6.11 13.82
CA ARG A 95 -14.25 5.70 14.26
C ARG A 95 -13.27 5.99 13.12
N LEU A 96 -12.62 7.12 13.19
CA LEU A 96 -11.69 7.59 12.17
C LEU A 96 -10.32 7.86 12.79
N ALA A 97 -9.28 7.73 12.00
CA ALA A 97 -7.94 8.14 12.37
C ALA A 97 -7.15 8.60 11.15
N VAL A 98 -6.04 9.27 11.40
CA VAL A 98 -5.09 9.70 10.36
C VAL A 98 -3.72 9.13 10.70
N LEU A 99 -3.11 8.46 9.74
CA LEU A 99 -1.73 7.99 9.85
C LEU A 99 -1.04 8.09 8.50
N GLN A 100 0.12 8.73 8.48
CA GLN A 100 0.93 8.80 7.27
C GLN A 100 1.23 7.43 6.72
N ARG A 101 1.07 7.25 5.40
CA ARG A 101 1.32 5.99 4.70
C ARG A 101 2.74 5.46 4.92
N ARG A 102 3.70 6.34 5.13
CA ARG A 102 5.07 5.96 5.46
C ARG A 102 5.15 5.08 6.71
N LEU A 103 4.37 5.42 7.74
CA LEU A 103 4.32 4.65 8.99
C LEU A 103 3.39 3.44 8.86
N LEU A 104 2.19 3.63 8.33
CA LEU A 104 1.22 2.55 8.16
C LEU A 104 1.78 1.41 7.32
N ASP A 105 2.36 1.72 6.15
CA ASP A 105 2.86 0.70 5.24
C ASP A 105 4.05 -0.07 5.86
N ASP A 106 4.91 0.61 6.64
CA ASP A 106 6.02 -0.04 7.33
C ASP A 106 5.55 -0.97 8.46
N ILE A 107 4.53 -0.57 9.24
CA ILE A 107 3.91 -1.43 10.26
C ILE A 107 3.34 -2.71 9.61
N LEU A 108 2.58 -2.56 8.53
CA LEU A 108 1.97 -3.68 7.81
C LEU A 108 3.03 -4.60 7.19
N LYS A 109 4.06 -4.04 6.56
CA LYS A 109 5.18 -4.79 6.00
C LYS A 109 5.90 -5.60 7.08
N ARG A 110 6.23 -4.97 8.23
CA ARG A 110 6.85 -5.68 9.36
C ARG A 110 5.95 -6.77 9.94
N ALA A 111 4.63 -6.57 9.95
CA ALA A 111 3.71 -7.62 10.37
C ALA A 111 3.74 -8.83 9.43
N ALA A 112 3.87 -8.60 8.12
CA ALA A 112 4.06 -9.69 7.16
C ALA A 112 5.40 -10.44 7.40
N GLU A 113 6.49 -9.71 7.67
CA GLU A 113 7.78 -10.31 8.01
C GLU A 113 7.71 -11.12 9.32
N ARG A 114 7.07 -10.58 10.37
CA ARG A 114 6.84 -11.31 11.63
C ARG A 114 6.04 -12.60 11.44
N ALA A 115 5.15 -12.62 10.46
CA ALA A 115 4.37 -13.80 10.09
C ALA A 115 5.17 -14.84 9.28
N GLY A 116 6.38 -14.49 8.80
CA GLY A 116 7.26 -15.39 8.05
C GLY A 116 7.40 -15.06 6.55
N ALA A 117 6.77 -13.98 6.05
CA ALA A 117 6.99 -13.54 4.69
C ALA A 117 8.42 -12.96 4.53
N ARG A 118 9.12 -13.35 3.46
CA ARG A 118 10.45 -12.83 3.15
C ARG A 118 10.31 -11.56 2.31
N PHE A 119 10.74 -10.42 2.86
CA PHE A 119 10.66 -9.14 2.18
C PHE A 119 11.97 -8.75 1.49
N PHE A 120 11.88 -8.26 0.24
CA PHE A 120 13.01 -7.77 -0.53
C PHE A 120 12.65 -6.46 -1.25
N ALA A 121 13.50 -5.46 -1.10
CA ALA A 121 13.42 -4.15 -1.77
C ALA A 121 14.83 -3.52 -1.86
N PRO A 122 15.11 -2.69 -2.87
CA PRO A 122 14.21 -2.29 -3.95
C PRO A 122 14.23 -3.31 -5.10
N LEU A 123 13.07 -3.87 -5.45
CA LEU A 123 12.90 -4.78 -6.57
C LEU A 123 11.66 -4.39 -7.40
N ARG A 124 11.89 -4.01 -8.66
CA ARG A 124 10.82 -3.60 -9.57
C ARG A 124 10.40 -4.75 -10.48
N PHE A 125 9.11 -5.04 -10.52
CA PHE A 125 8.53 -5.97 -11.48
C PHE A 125 8.73 -5.46 -12.92
N LEU A 126 9.25 -6.33 -13.79
CA LEU A 126 9.45 -6.04 -15.20
C LEU A 126 8.46 -6.76 -16.10
N ALA A 127 8.27 -8.06 -15.87
CA ALA A 127 7.40 -8.92 -16.66
C ALA A 127 7.11 -10.22 -15.90
N PRO A 128 6.01 -10.92 -16.22
CA PRO A 128 5.84 -12.31 -15.79
C PRO A 128 6.89 -13.21 -16.44
N LEU A 129 7.29 -14.26 -15.73
CA LEU A 129 7.89 -15.45 -16.34
C LEU A 129 6.76 -16.36 -16.78
N THR A 130 6.82 -16.88 -17.99
CA THR A 130 5.80 -17.78 -18.54
C THR A 130 6.40 -19.12 -18.95
N GLU A 131 5.64 -20.20 -18.76
CA GLU A 131 5.88 -21.54 -19.26
C GLU A 131 4.64 -21.99 -20.02
N GLY A 132 4.70 -21.96 -21.35
CA GLY A 132 3.51 -22.06 -22.18
C GLY A 132 2.54 -20.89 -21.87
N ASP A 133 1.28 -21.22 -21.62
CA ASP A 133 0.23 -20.27 -21.28
C ASP A 133 0.14 -19.94 -19.79
N ARG A 134 1.05 -20.47 -18.96
CA ARG A 134 1.02 -20.29 -17.50
C ARG A 134 2.08 -19.31 -17.03
N VAL A 135 1.70 -18.42 -16.09
CA VAL A 135 2.67 -17.65 -15.31
C VAL A 135 3.39 -18.57 -14.33
N ALA A 136 4.72 -18.56 -14.36
CA ALA A 136 5.61 -19.38 -13.56
C ALA A 136 6.55 -18.57 -12.65
N GLY A 137 6.31 -17.25 -12.52
CA GLY A 137 7.13 -16.35 -11.72
C GLY A 137 7.18 -14.95 -12.29
N ALA A 138 8.23 -14.21 -11.95
CA ALA A 138 8.44 -12.85 -12.44
C ALA A 138 9.92 -12.52 -12.69
N LYS A 139 10.15 -11.60 -13.63
CA LYS A 139 11.42 -10.89 -13.80
C LYS A 139 11.39 -9.61 -12.96
N LEU A 140 12.38 -9.48 -12.08
CA LEU A 140 12.51 -8.40 -11.12
C LEU A 140 13.82 -7.64 -11.39
N LYS A 141 13.78 -6.30 -11.38
CA LYS A 141 14.98 -5.47 -11.53
C LYS A 141 15.39 -4.89 -10.18
N GLY A 142 16.58 -5.25 -9.71
CA GLY A 142 17.26 -4.67 -8.57
C GLY A 142 18.52 -3.91 -8.98
N ALA A 143 19.31 -3.47 -7.99
CA ALA A 143 20.57 -2.78 -8.20
C ALA A 143 21.62 -3.64 -8.92
N ALA A 144 21.67 -4.94 -8.60
CA ALA A 144 22.58 -5.93 -9.20
C ALA A 144 22.16 -6.40 -10.59
N GLY A 145 21.03 -5.93 -11.12
CA GLY A 145 20.54 -6.33 -12.44
C GLY A 145 19.15 -6.94 -12.43
N VAL A 146 18.88 -7.82 -13.41
CA VAL A 146 17.61 -8.53 -13.54
C VAL A 146 17.73 -9.89 -12.89
N HIS A 147 16.75 -10.20 -12.04
CA HIS A 147 16.59 -11.49 -11.35
C HIS A 147 15.34 -12.18 -11.85
N GLU A 148 15.39 -13.48 -12.01
CA GLU A 148 14.23 -14.32 -12.27
C GLU A 148 13.86 -15.03 -10.97
N LEU A 149 12.64 -14.83 -10.50
CA LEU A 149 12.08 -15.52 -9.34
C LEU A 149 10.92 -16.39 -9.80
N ARG A 150 11.09 -17.69 -9.65
CA ARG A 150 10.02 -18.67 -9.96
C ARG A 150 8.98 -18.66 -8.84
N ALA A 151 7.72 -18.73 -9.21
CA ALA A 151 6.62 -18.80 -8.25
C ALA A 151 5.44 -19.58 -8.84
N ARG A 152 4.77 -20.36 -7.99
CA ARG A 152 3.52 -21.03 -8.36
C ARG A 152 2.39 -20.03 -8.60
N TRP A 153 2.38 -18.94 -7.82
CA TRP A 153 1.42 -17.83 -7.92
C TRP A 153 2.14 -16.50 -7.87
N VAL A 154 1.66 -15.56 -8.67
CA VAL A 154 2.13 -14.16 -8.65
C VAL A 154 0.93 -13.26 -8.37
N VAL A 155 1.01 -12.50 -7.29
CA VAL A 155 -0.01 -11.51 -6.89
C VAL A 155 0.51 -10.12 -7.18
N LEU A 156 -0.17 -9.38 -8.05
CA LEU A 156 0.16 -7.99 -8.35
C LEU A 156 -0.66 -7.06 -7.46
N ALA A 157 -0.03 -6.49 -6.42
CA ALA A 157 -0.60 -5.55 -5.46
C ALA A 157 0.04 -4.16 -5.59
N THR A 158 0.29 -3.71 -6.81
CA THR A 158 1.15 -2.56 -7.16
C THR A 158 0.46 -1.20 -7.01
N GLY A 159 -0.82 -1.19 -6.62
CA GLY A 159 -1.59 0.03 -6.41
C GLY A 159 -1.92 0.76 -7.72
N ALA A 160 -2.05 2.09 -7.64
CA ALA A 160 -2.53 2.92 -8.76
C ALA A 160 -1.51 3.13 -9.90
N VAL A 161 -0.27 2.67 -9.73
CA VAL A 161 0.78 2.80 -10.75
C VAL A 161 0.64 1.65 -11.76
N PRO A 162 0.26 1.92 -13.04
CA PRO A 162 -0.18 0.87 -13.95
C PRO A 162 0.97 0.08 -14.61
N GLN A 163 2.22 0.50 -14.47
CA GLN A 163 3.36 -0.06 -15.22
C GLN A 163 3.50 -1.58 -15.07
N ALA A 164 3.34 -2.11 -13.86
CA ALA A 164 3.42 -3.56 -13.63
C ALA A 164 2.23 -4.30 -14.26
N LEU A 165 1.02 -3.74 -14.18
CA LEU A 165 -0.18 -4.31 -14.81
C LEU A 165 -0.09 -4.29 -16.33
N ILE A 166 0.47 -3.20 -16.91
CA ILE A 166 0.75 -3.10 -18.36
C ILE A 166 1.78 -4.15 -18.77
N ALA A 167 2.87 -4.28 -17.99
CA ALA A 167 3.91 -5.27 -18.27
C ALA A 167 3.42 -6.72 -18.14
N ALA A 168 2.37 -6.95 -17.35
CA ALA A 168 1.72 -8.23 -17.20
C ALA A 168 0.59 -8.48 -18.23
N GLY A 169 0.32 -7.52 -19.13
CA GLY A 169 -0.77 -7.63 -20.10
C GLY A 169 -2.18 -7.50 -19.50
N MET A 170 -2.28 -7.02 -18.25
CA MET A 170 -3.56 -6.90 -17.53
C MET A 170 -4.19 -5.51 -17.65
N CYS A 171 -3.48 -4.54 -18.21
CA CYS A 171 -3.95 -3.18 -18.38
C CYS A 171 -3.31 -2.58 -19.65
N GLU A 172 -4.13 -2.01 -20.50
CA GLU A 172 -3.66 -1.30 -21.71
C GLU A 172 -3.56 0.22 -21.48
N ARG A 173 -4.28 0.72 -20.50
CA ARG A 173 -4.42 2.13 -20.23
C ARG A 173 -3.12 2.72 -19.65
N ARG A 174 -2.57 3.71 -20.34
CA ARG A 174 -1.35 4.42 -19.95
C ARG A 174 -1.62 5.79 -19.31
N THR A 175 -2.77 6.37 -19.59
CA THR A 175 -3.17 7.71 -19.09
C THR A 175 -4.07 7.55 -17.87
N PRO A 176 -3.77 8.21 -16.75
CA PRO A 176 -4.64 8.18 -15.57
C PRO A 176 -5.93 8.97 -15.81
N ASP A 177 -7.02 8.56 -15.15
CA ASP A 177 -8.29 9.30 -15.15
C ASP A 177 -8.25 10.54 -14.28
N ALA A 178 -7.40 10.49 -13.26
CA ALA A 178 -7.22 11.59 -12.31
C ALA A 178 -5.81 11.61 -11.76
N VAL A 179 -5.38 12.77 -11.29
CA VAL A 179 -4.09 12.98 -10.63
C VAL A 179 -4.36 13.43 -9.19
N ALA A 180 -3.72 12.75 -8.24
CA ALA A 180 -3.75 13.14 -6.84
C ALA A 180 -2.44 13.80 -6.44
N LEU A 181 -2.53 14.95 -5.77
CA LEU A 181 -1.41 15.63 -5.15
C LEU A 181 -1.56 15.56 -3.62
N ARG A 182 -0.44 15.42 -2.93
CA ARG A 182 -0.39 15.46 -1.47
C ARG A 182 0.72 16.40 -1.02
N GLY A 183 0.46 17.16 0.02
CA GLY A 183 1.43 17.98 0.73
C GLY A 183 1.21 17.91 2.23
N TYR A 184 2.30 18.00 3.00
CA TYR A 184 2.25 18.23 4.45
C TYR A 184 2.62 19.66 4.74
N VAL A 185 1.79 20.32 5.55
CA VAL A 185 2.04 21.69 5.98
C VAL A 185 2.30 21.70 7.47
N ARG A 186 3.45 22.23 7.88
CA ARG A 186 3.76 22.46 9.28
C ARG A 186 3.30 23.85 9.68
N ASN A 187 2.26 23.93 10.47
CA ASN A 187 1.74 25.21 10.99
C ASN A 187 1.41 25.08 12.48
N PRO A 188 2.32 25.54 13.38
CA PRO A 188 2.08 25.46 14.82
C PRO A 188 0.81 26.18 15.29
N ALA A 189 0.37 27.25 14.60
CA ALA A 189 -0.84 27.97 14.95
C ALA A 189 -2.14 27.18 14.70
N MET A 190 -2.05 26.07 13.95
CA MET A 190 -3.20 25.20 13.65
C MET A 190 -3.30 23.99 14.58
N VAL A 191 -2.31 23.79 15.46
CA VAL A 191 -2.35 22.69 16.45
C VAL A 191 -3.54 22.90 17.38
N GLY A 192 -4.36 21.86 17.52
CA GLY A 192 -5.60 21.88 18.31
C GLY A 192 -6.80 22.60 17.66
N ARG A 193 -6.61 23.24 16.50
CA ARG A 193 -7.71 23.87 15.72
C ARG A 193 -8.31 22.96 14.69
N ILE A 194 -7.49 22.11 14.04
CA ILE A 194 -7.96 21.07 13.11
C ILE A 194 -8.23 19.83 13.94
N ARG A 195 -9.52 19.42 14.05
CA ARG A 195 -9.98 18.30 14.88
C ARG A 195 -10.76 17.25 14.10
N ALA A 196 -10.81 17.38 12.78
CA ALA A 196 -11.56 16.47 11.93
C ALA A 196 -10.81 16.22 10.63
N LEU A 197 -11.11 15.09 9.97
CA LEU A 197 -10.86 14.95 8.54
C LEU A 197 -11.85 15.82 7.79
N GLU A 198 -11.41 16.48 6.73
CA GLU A 198 -12.29 17.25 5.88
C GLU A 198 -12.14 16.85 4.41
N VAL A 199 -13.28 16.64 3.76
CA VAL A 199 -13.39 16.49 2.30
C VAL A 199 -14.12 17.69 1.76
N VAL A 200 -13.43 18.47 0.92
CA VAL A 200 -13.97 19.71 0.35
C VAL A 200 -14.16 19.54 -1.16
N TRP A 201 -15.41 19.59 -1.61
CA TRP A 201 -15.72 19.65 -3.02
C TRP A 201 -15.73 21.10 -3.48
N HIS A 202 -14.77 21.45 -4.31
CA HIS A 202 -14.66 22.83 -4.80
C HIS A 202 -15.19 22.92 -6.24
N LYS A 203 -16.02 23.93 -6.52
CA LYS A 203 -16.67 24.12 -7.84
C LYS A 203 -15.72 24.27 -9.03
N ARG A 204 -14.46 24.65 -8.78
CA ARG A 204 -13.41 24.74 -9.81
C ARG A 204 -12.67 23.42 -10.06
N LEU A 205 -12.80 22.47 -9.14
CA LEU A 205 -12.26 21.13 -9.28
C LEU A 205 -13.37 20.26 -9.86
N ARG A 206 -13.39 20.11 -11.18
CA ARG A 206 -14.33 19.22 -11.85
C ARG A 206 -13.91 17.78 -11.64
N ARG A 207 -14.90 16.88 -11.68
CA ARG A 207 -14.63 15.46 -11.78
C ARG A 207 -13.83 15.21 -13.05
N GLY A 208 -12.70 14.49 -12.92
CA GLY A 208 -12.03 13.91 -14.05
C GLY A 208 -12.86 12.74 -14.60
#